data_9b5c1610252f260a989300be085606ef
#
_entry.id   9b5c1610252f260a989300be085606ef
#
_cell.length_a   1.000
_cell.length_b   1.000
_cell.length_c   1.000
_cell.angle_alpha   90.00
_cell.angle_beta   90.00
_cell.angle_gamma   90.00
#
_symmetry.space_group_name_H-M   'P 1'
#
loop_
_entity.id
_entity.type
_entity.pdbx_description
1 polymer ?
#
loop_
_entity_poly.entity_id
_entity_poly.type
_entity_poly.pdbx_seq_one_letter_code
_entity_poly.pdbx_strand_id
1 'polypeptide(L)'
;MDKKSMNRYIKKIFRSISYIACMLVLTLVPDAWLWHVGVSTWPLPLAVAWWIPSLLLLLAEVGLQMGLFHKLSVRVLFSMLLFSVMPKVVFIAFYAFLPWFFAILPALALMGWFAFGFVEGWKRLEVKRITYTSPDLPPYFDGYRLLQITDLHLGSFPEGNDFIQKVVDRANGEDCDMMLFTGDLVNNSATEVEPYLSVLSQLQAP
;
A
#
# COMPACT_ATOMS: atom_id res chain seq x y z
N MET A 1 35.35 -11.06 -11.45
CA MET A 1 33.90 -11.26 -11.12
C MET A 1 33.52 -12.65 -11.61
N ASP A 2 33.03 -13.50 -10.74
CA ASP A 2 32.63 -14.87 -11.07
C ASP A 2 31.41 -14.87 -12.01
N LYS A 3 31.31 -15.88 -12.90
CA LYS A 3 30.21 -16.05 -13.88
C LYS A 3 28.81 -16.03 -13.23
N LYS A 4 28.71 -16.49 -11.97
CA LYS A 4 27.48 -16.50 -11.19
C LYS A 4 27.09 -15.10 -10.68
N SER A 5 28.08 -14.26 -10.33
CA SER A 5 27.88 -12.86 -9.94
C SER A 5 27.52 -11.98 -11.13
N MET A 6 28.14 -12.22 -12.29
CA MET A 6 27.81 -11.56 -13.55
C MET A 6 26.38 -11.84 -13.97
N ASN A 7 25.93 -13.10 -13.94
CA ASN A 7 24.54 -13.46 -14.27
C ASN A 7 23.52 -12.82 -13.33
N ARG A 8 23.82 -12.72 -12.03
CA ARG A 8 22.95 -12.00 -11.06
C ARG A 8 22.87 -10.51 -11.38
N TYR A 9 23.98 -9.88 -11.73
CA TYR A 9 24.05 -8.46 -12.09
C TYR A 9 23.24 -8.17 -13.37
N ILE A 10 23.42 -8.99 -14.42
CA ILE A 10 22.67 -8.87 -15.68
C ILE A 10 21.17 -9.05 -15.43
N LYS A 11 20.75 -10.06 -14.65
CA LYS A 11 19.33 -10.25 -14.30
C LYS A 11 18.74 -9.06 -13.53
N LYS A 12 19.52 -8.44 -12.64
CA LYS A 12 19.08 -7.25 -11.90
C LYS A 12 18.85 -6.06 -12.85
N ILE A 13 19.79 -5.82 -13.77
CA ILE A 13 19.66 -4.75 -14.78
C ILE A 13 18.44 -4.99 -15.66
N PHE A 14 18.28 -6.20 -16.20
CA PHE A 14 17.13 -6.54 -17.05
C PHE A 14 15.79 -6.34 -16.32
N ARG A 15 15.72 -6.72 -15.04
CA ARG A 15 14.53 -6.53 -14.23
C ARG A 15 14.22 -5.04 -14.00
N SER A 16 15.24 -4.22 -13.75
CA SER A 16 15.08 -2.76 -13.60
C SER A 16 14.62 -2.11 -14.90
N ILE A 17 15.22 -2.46 -16.04
CA ILE A 17 14.82 -1.92 -17.35
C ILE A 17 13.40 -2.30 -17.69
N SER A 18 13.00 -3.57 -17.50
CA SER A 18 11.65 -4.04 -17.77
C SER A 18 10.62 -3.34 -16.88
N TYR A 19 10.96 -3.11 -15.63
CA TYR A 19 10.10 -2.39 -14.68
C TYR A 19 9.92 -0.93 -15.10
N ILE A 20 10.99 -0.22 -15.42
CA ILE A 20 10.95 1.18 -15.91
C ILE A 20 10.13 1.28 -17.19
N ALA A 21 10.36 0.38 -18.15
CA ALA A 21 9.60 0.35 -19.40
C ALA A 21 8.11 0.12 -19.16
N CYS A 22 7.75 -0.80 -18.25
CA CYS A 22 6.36 -1.04 -17.86
C CYS A 22 5.72 0.20 -17.24
N MET A 23 6.42 0.89 -16.33
CA MET A 23 5.94 2.12 -15.70
C MET A 23 5.78 3.27 -16.70
N LEU A 24 6.71 3.42 -17.65
CA LEU A 24 6.58 4.39 -18.74
C LEU A 24 5.34 4.13 -19.59
N VAL A 25 5.12 2.88 -19.98
CA VAL A 25 3.94 2.51 -20.78
C VAL A 25 2.64 2.77 -20.00
N LEU A 26 2.56 2.28 -18.76
CA LEU A 26 1.36 2.45 -17.91
C LEU A 26 1.02 3.91 -17.64
N THR A 27 2.03 4.79 -17.59
CA THR A 27 1.85 6.21 -17.26
C THR A 27 1.59 7.04 -18.51
N LEU A 28 2.43 6.90 -19.54
CA LEU A 28 2.40 7.80 -20.71
C LEU A 28 1.36 7.42 -21.75
N VAL A 29 1.05 6.12 -21.92
CA VAL A 29 0.07 5.68 -22.91
C VAL A 29 -1.33 6.20 -22.61
N PRO A 30 -1.87 6.08 -21.37
CA PRO A 30 -3.15 6.69 -21.03
C PRO A 30 -3.17 8.21 -21.22
N ASP A 31 -2.08 8.90 -20.84
CA ASP A 31 -2.00 10.36 -20.98
C ASP A 31 -1.97 10.80 -22.44
N ALA A 32 -1.17 10.14 -23.27
CA ALA A 32 -1.07 10.44 -24.69
C ALA A 32 -2.40 10.16 -25.40
N TRP A 33 -3.09 9.08 -25.03
CA TRP A 33 -4.40 8.76 -25.58
C TRP A 33 -5.44 9.83 -25.21
N LEU A 34 -5.53 10.21 -23.93
CA LEU A 34 -6.45 11.24 -23.45
C LEU A 34 -6.11 12.63 -24.05
N TRP A 35 -4.82 12.91 -24.29
CA TRP A 35 -4.38 14.09 -25.01
C TRP A 35 -5.00 14.16 -26.40
N HIS A 36 -4.96 13.06 -27.15
CA HIS A 36 -5.56 12.98 -28.47
C HIS A 36 -7.09 13.10 -28.45
N VAL A 37 -7.75 12.53 -27.45
CA VAL A 37 -9.21 12.51 -27.36
C VAL A 37 -9.81 13.87 -27.01
N GLY A 38 -9.12 14.69 -26.22
CA GLY A 38 -9.70 15.97 -25.81
C GLY A 38 -8.83 16.92 -25.01
N VAL A 39 -7.82 16.45 -24.26
CA VAL A 39 -7.01 17.32 -23.40
C VAL A 39 -6.28 18.40 -24.21
N SER A 40 -5.88 18.10 -25.45
CA SER A 40 -5.22 19.05 -26.34
C SER A 40 -6.08 20.27 -26.71
N THR A 41 -7.40 20.18 -26.55
CA THR A 41 -8.33 21.28 -26.79
C THR A 41 -8.54 22.19 -25.58
N TRP A 42 -7.97 21.84 -24.43
CA TRP A 42 -8.09 22.63 -23.20
C TRP A 42 -7.21 23.89 -23.26
N PRO A 43 -7.49 24.91 -22.44
CA PRO A 43 -6.60 26.04 -22.28
C PRO A 43 -5.18 25.57 -21.94
N LEU A 44 -4.16 26.15 -22.57
CA LEU A 44 -2.77 25.73 -22.49
C LEU A 44 -2.27 25.43 -21.07
N PRO A 45 -2.56 26.28 -20.04
CA PRO A 45 -2.10 25.99 -18.67
C PRO A 45 -2.68 24.68 -18.12
N LEU A 46 -3.94 24.37 -18.43
CA LEU A 46 -4.60 23.12 -17.96
C LEU A 46 -4.08 21.92 -18.73
N ALA A 47 -3.89 22.06 -20.05
CA ALA A 47 -3.32 21.01 -20.88
C ALA A 47 -1.89 20.66 -20.45
N VAL A 48 -1.07 21.65 -20.10
CA VAL A 48 0.28 21.43 -19.54
C VAL A 48 0.20 20.79 -18.14
N ALA A 49 -0.67 21.31 -17.27
CA ALA A 49 -0.86 20.79 -15.93
C ALA A 49 -1.30 19.31 -15.92
N TRP A 50 -1.96 18.82 -16.96
CA TRP A 50 -2.35 17.43 -17.13
C TRP A 50 -1.18 16.46 -17.01
N TRP A 51 0.01 16.85 -17.52
CA TRP A 51 1.19 16.01 -17.52
C TRP A 51 1.94 15.99 -16.18
N ILE A 52 1.66 16.94 -15.28
CA ILE A 52 2.40 17.08 -14.00
C ILE A 52 2.36 15.81 -13.15
N PRO A 53 1.20 15.15 -12.89
CA PRO A 53 1.18 13.95 -12.08
C PRO A 53 2.03 12.81 -12.66
N SER A 54 2.00 12.65 -13.97
CA SER A 54 2.75 11.61 -14.67
C SER A 54 4.25 11.89 -14.70
N LEU A 55 4.64 13.13 -14.87
CA LEU A 55 6.04 13.55 -14.77
C LEU A 55 6.58 13.37 -13.35
N LEU A 56 5.82 13.73 -12.33
CA LEU A 56 6.19 13.52 -10.92
C LEU A 56 6.34 12.03 -10.59
N LEU A 57 5.43 11.18 -11.11
CA LEU A 57 5.51 9.73 -10.96
C LEU A 57 6.81 9.19 -11.57
N LEU A 58 7.14 9.60 -12.80
CA LEU A 58 8.35 9.18 -13.49
C LEU A 58 9.64 9.68 -12.79
N LEU A 59 9.64 10.93 -12.32
CA LEU A 59 10.76 11.48 -11.55
C LEU A 59 10.95 10.75 -10.21
N ALA A 60 9.86 10.44 -9.52
CA ALA A 60 9.92 9.67 -8.28
C ALA A 60 10.44 8.25 -8.52
N GLU A 61 10.05 7.61 -9.64
CA GLU A 61 10.53 6.29 -10.05
C GLU A 61 12.04 6.32 -10.34
N VAL A 62 12.52 7.29 -11.13
CA VAL A 62 13.95 7.46 -11.40
C VAL A 62 14.72 7.71 -10.10
N GLY A 63 14.21 8.58 -9.23
CA GLY A 63 14.83 8.86 -7.93
C GLY A 63 14.94 7.63 -7.03
N LEU A 64 13.92 6.75 -7.06
CA LEU A 64 13.96 5.47 -6.35
C LEU A 64 15.04 4.53 -6.89
N GLN A 65 15.14 4.41 -8.23
CA GLN A 65 16.15 3.57 -8.88
C GLN A 65 17.59 4.09 -8.64
N MET A 66 17.76 5.40 -8.53
CA MET A 66 19.03 6.04 -8.20
C MET A 66 19.36 6.00 -6.69
N GLY A 67 18.46 5.50 -5.85
CA GLY A 67 18.66 5.45 -4.40
C GLY A 67 18.57 6.81 -3.69
N LEU A 68 18.05 7.85 -4.38
CA LEU A 68 17.94 9.20 -3.83
C LEU A 68 16.84 9.32 -2.76
N PHE A 69 15.82 8.46 -2.85
CA PHE A 69 14.67 8.46 -1.95
C PHE A 69 14.34 7.03 -1.49
N HIS A 70 14.27 6.73 -0.20
CA HIS A 70 14.04 5.35 0.25
C HIS A 70 12.63 5.10 0.79
N LYS A 71 12.13 5.91 1.70
CA LYS A 71 10.84 5.62 2.38
C LYS A 71 9.66 6.40 1.79
N LEU A 72 9.83 7.68 1.51
CA LEU A 72 8.79 8.55 0.98
C LEU A 72 8.39 8.18 -0.45
N SER A 73 9.34 7.74 -1.25
CA SER A 73 9.14 7.46 -2.68
C SER A 73 8.19 6.30 -2.94
N VAL A 74 8.27 5.22 -2.18
CA VAL A 74 7.38 4.05 -2.40
C VAL A 74 5.93 4.43 -2.13
N ARG A 75 5.65 5.17 -1.05
CA ARG A 75 4.29 5.64 -0.74
C ARG A 75 3.77 6.62 -1.80
N VAL A 76 4.62 7.59 -2.20
CA VAL A 76 4.26 8.58 -3.21
C VAL A 76 4.01 7.91 -4.56
N LEU A 77 4.90 7.00 -4.99
CA LEU A 77 4.72 6.23 -6.23
C LEU A 77 3.43 5.42 -6.24
N PHE A 78 3.16 4.70 -5.15
CA PHE A 78 1.95 3.89 -5.03
C PHE A 78 0.69 4.77 -5.02
N SER A 79 0.71 5.87 -4.27
CA SER A 79 -0.41 6.83 -4.26
C SER A 79 -0.64 7.45 -5.64
N MET A 80 0.42 7.87 -6.33
CA MET A 80 0.29 8.44 -7.68
C MET A 80 -0.19 7.41 -8.69
N LEU A 81 0.24 6.14 -8.59
CA LEU A 81 -0.27 5.06 -9.43
C LEU A 81 -1.78 4.89 -9.22
N LEU A 82 -2.25 4.82 -7.97
CA LEU A 82 -3.64 4.62 -7.62
C LEU A 82 -4.52 5.83 -8.00
N PHE A 83 -4.08 7.05 -7.73
CA PHE A 83 -4.89 8.25 -7.91
C PHE A 83 -4.74 8.92 -9.29
N SER A 84 -3.65 8.67 -10.02
CA SER A 84 -3.43 9.26 -11.35
C SER A 84 -3.60 8.24 -12.47
N VAL A 85 -2.93 7.10 -12.39
CA VAL A 85 -2.89 6.15 -13.52
C VAL A 85 -4.14 5.29 -13.58
N MET A 86 -4.53 4.67 -12.46
CA MET A 86 -5.67 3.73 -12.42
C MET A 86 -7.00 4.36 -12.87
N PRO A 87 -7.39 5.57 -12.41
CA PRO A 87 -8.62 6.20 -12.89
C PRO A 87 -8.60 6.49 -14.38
N LYS A 88 -7.45 6.88 -14.96
CA LYS A 88 -7.32 7.09 -16.41
C LYS A 88 -7.54 5.81 -17.20
N VAL A 89 -6.92 4.71 -16.75
CA VAL A 89 -7.09 3.39 -17.39
C VAL A 89 -8.55 2.94 -17.32
N VAL A 90 -9.19 3.09 -16.15
CA VAL A 90 -10.62 2.76 -15.98
C VAL A 90 -11.48 3.63 -16.86
N PHE A 91 -11.23 4.94 -16.91
CA PHE A 91 -11.96 5.84 -17.80
C PHE A 91 -11.84 5.39 -19.27
N ILE A 92 -10.63 5.10 -19.76
CA ILE A 92 -10.39 4.68 -21.15
C ILE A 92 -11.14 3.37 -21.46
N ALA A 93 -11.08 2.40 -20.54
CA ALA A 93 -11.77 1.12 -20.70
C ALA A 93 -13.29 1.28 -20.85
N PHE A 94 -13.90 2.15 -20.03
CA PHE A 94 -15.34 2.40 -20.11
C PHE A 94 -15.72 3.32 -21.29
N TYR A 95 -14.85 4.27 -21.65
CA TYR A 95 -15.06 5.14 -22.81
C TYR A 95 -15.14 4.37 -24.13
N ALA A 96 -14.53 3.20 -24.22
CA ALA A 96 -14.66 2.33 -25.38
C ALA A 96 -16.11 1.84 -25.64
N PHE A 97 -16.98 1.88 -24.62
CA PHE A 97 -18.34 1.34 -24.68
C PHE A 97 -19.40 2.36 -24.30
N LEU A 98 -19.03 3.48 -23.65
CA LEU A 98 -19.94 4.45 -23.08
C LEU A 98 -19.58 5.87 -23.50
N PRO A 99 -20.55 6.79 -23.60
CA PRO A 99 -20.27 8.23 -23.71
C PRO A 99 -19.41 8.72 -22.55
N TRP A 100 -18.59 9.76 -22.78
CA TRP A 100 -17.60 10.26 -21.81
C TRP A 100 -18.16 10.56 -20.42
N PHE A 101 -19.38 11.11 -20.32
CA PHE A 101 -20.02 11.48 -19.06
C PHE A 101 -20.46 10.27 -18.22
N PHE A 102 -20.70 9.11 -18.84
CA PHE A 102 -20.90 7.86 -18.12
C PHE A 102 -19.57 7.14 -17.83
N ALA A 103 -18.60 7.23 -18.73
CA ALA A 103 -17.29 6.61 -18.56
C ALA A 103 -16.49 7.20 -17.38
N ILE A 104 -16.74 8.46 -17.01
CA ILE A 104 -16.06 9.10 -15.88
C ILE A 104 -16.53 8.57 -14.52
N LEU A 105 -17.76 8.07 -14.41
CA LEU A 105 -18.34 7.65 -13.12
C LEU A 105 -17.57 6.51 -12.45
N PRO A 106 -17.19 5.40 -13.14
CA PRO A 106 -16.39 4.35 -12.53
C PRO A 106 -14.97 4.82 -12.14
N ALA A 107 -14.38 5.76 -12.89
CA ALA A 107 -13.09 6.35 -12.54
C ALA A 107 -13.18 7.18 -11.25
N LEU A 108 -14.23 8.00 -11.11
CA LEU A 108 -14.49 8.77 -9.87
C LEU A 108 -14.84 7.85 -8.69
N ALA A 109 -15.62 6.80 -8.92
CA ALA A 109 -15.93 5.81 -7.89
C ALA A 109 -14.66 5.10 -7.39
N LEU A 110 -13.75 4.75 -8.29
CA LEU A 110 -12.45 4.16 -7.94
C LEU A 110 -11.59 5.13 -7.11
N MET A 111 -11.54 6.41 -7.50
CA MET A 111 -10.82 7.43 -6.74
C MET A 111 -11.40 7.61 -5.34
N GLY A 112 -12.73 7.65 -5.22
CA GLY A 112 -13.43 7.71 -3.93
C GLY A 112 -13.13 6.49 -3.05
N TRP A 113 -13.10 5.31 -3.65
CA TRP A 113 -12.73 4.06 -2.98
C TRP A 113 -11.30 4.10 -2.43
N PHE A 114 -10.35 4.53 -3.24
CA PHE A 114 -8.96 4.69 -2.79
C PHE A 114 -8.84 5.74 -1.69
N ALA A 115 -9.49 6.91 -1.86
CA ALA A 115 -9.50 7.96 -0.85
C ALA A 115 -10.07 7.46 0.49
N PHE A 116 -11.17 6.71 0.46
CA PHE A 116 -11.74 6.08 1.65
C PHE A 116 -10.73 5.09 2.29
N GLY A 117 -10.09 4.23 1.50
CA GLY A 117 -9.07 3.30 1.97
C GLY A 117 -7.88 4.01 2.63
N PHE A 118 -7.43 5.12 2.04
CA PHE A 118 -6.33 5.93 2.59
C PHE A 118 -6.67 6.66 3.89
N VAL A 119 -7.92 7.13 4.05
CA VAL A 119 -8.32 7.92 5.22
C VAL A 119 -8.81 7.04 6.37
N GLU A 120 -9.61 6.01 6.06
CA GLU A 120 -10.33 5.24 7.07
C GLU A 120 -9.90 3.76 7.13
N GLY A 121 -9.46 3.19 6.00
CA GLY A 121 -9.22 1.75 5.89
C GLY A 121 -8.18 1.23 6.89
N TRP A 122 -7.11 1.96 7.10
CA TRP A 122 -6.01 1.58 8.00
C TRP A 122 -6.31 1.78 9.49
N LYS A 123 -7.39 2.51 9.84
CA LYS A 123 -7.79 2.78 11.23
C LYS A 123 -8.73 1.73 11.80
N ARG A 124 -9.16 0.75 10.98
CA ARG A 124 -10.13 -0.26 11.41
C ARG A 124 -9.42 -1.39 12.15
N LEU A 125 -9.60 -1.43 13.46
CA LEU A 125 -9.23 -2.58 14.27
C LEU A 125 -10.40 -3.58 14.27
N GLU A 126 -10.15 -4.77 13.76
CA GLU A 126 -11.14 -5.86 13.72
C GLU A 126 -10.68 -7.02 14.59
N VAL A 127 -11.55 -7.50 15.45
CA VAL A 127 -11.32 -8.72 16.24
C VAL A 127 -12.10 -9.85 15.60
N LYS A 128 -11.38 -10.85 15.08
CA LYS A 128 -11.96 -12.08 14.54
C LYS A 128 -11.89 -13.18 15.59
N ARG A 129 -13.03 -13.81 15.90
CA ARG A 129 -13.09 -14.95 16.78
C ARG A 129 -13.30 -16.23 15.95
N ILE A 130 -12.37 -17.17 16.08
CA ILE A 130 -12.37 -18.44 15.38
C ILE A 130 -12.34 -19.54 16.43
N THR A 131 -13.31 -20.45 16.38
CA THR A 131 -13.31 -21.65 17.21
C THR A 131 -12.70 -22.81 16.43
N TYR A 132 -11.66 -23.41 16.96
CA TYR A 132 -11.06 -24.63 16.43
C TYR A 132 -11.50 -25.80 17.30
N THR A 133 -12.01 -26.86 16.68
CA THR A 133 -12.44 -28.09 17.35
C THR A 133 -11.79 -29.29 16.69
N SER A 134 -11.16 -30.16 17.48
CA SER A 134 -10.54 -31.40 17.00
C SER A 134 -10.71 -32.49 18.05
N PRO A 135 -11.07 -33.73 17.64
CA PRO A 135 -11.09 -34.86 18.57
C PRO A 135 -9.72 -35.25 19.09
N ASP A 136 -8.64 -34.84 18.40
CA ASP A 136 -7.25 -35.13 18.77
C ASP A 136 -6.66 -34.07 19.73
N LEU A 137 -7.46 -33.05 20.09
CA LEU A 137 -6.99 -32.00 20.99
C LEU A 137 -6.89 -32.54 22.41
N PRO A 138 -5.70 -32.42 23.06
CA PRO A 138 -5.56 -32.82 24.47
C PRO A 138 -6.53 -32.07 25.37
N PRO A 139 -7.11 -32.72 26.39
CA PRO A 139 -8.18 -32.14 27.24
C PRO A 139 -7.78 -30.82 27.94
N TYR A 140 -6.50 -30.61 28.22
CA TYR A 140 -6.00 -29.38 28.87
C TYR A 140 -6.01 -28.14 27.95
N PHE A 141 -6.28 -28.32 26.64
CA PHE A 141 -6.51 -27.21 25.71
C PHE A 141 -7.98 -26.92 25.49
N ASP A 142 -8.89 -27.67 26.13
CA ASP A 142 -10.31 -27.36 26.02
C ASP A 142 -10.59 -25.99 26.65
N GLY A 143 -11.22 -25.11 25.86
CA GLY A 143 -11.48 -23.73 26.25
C GLY A 143 -10.24 -22.80 26.22
N TYR A 144 -9.07 -23.28 25.81
CA TYR A 144 -7.83 -22.49 25.73
C TYR A 144 -7.94 -21.38 24.66
N ARG A 145 -7.62 -20.16 25.05
CA ARG A 145 -7.79 -18.98 24.21
C ARG A 145 -6.45 -18.43 23.76
N LEU A 146 -6.22 -18.40 22.44
CA LEU A 146 -5.05 -17.79 21.81
C LEU A 146 -5.44 -16.42 21.22
N LEU A 147 -4.76 -15.36 21.63
CA LEU A 147 -4.83 -14.08 20.98
C LEU A 147 -3.67 -13.94 20.01
N GLN A 148 -3.96 -13.71 18.73
CA GLN A 148 -2.97 -13.46 17.71
C GLN A 148 -2.98 -11.99 17.30
N ILE A 149 -1.82 -11.34 17.38
CA ILE A 149 -1.57 -10.00 16.84
C ILE A 149 -0.63 -10.17 15.65
N THR A 150 -0.97 -9.54 14.52
CA THR A 150 -0.15 -9.59 13.30
C THR A 150 -0.29 -8.29 12.52
N ASP A 151 0.63 -8.04 11.56
CA ASP A 151 0.55 -6.96 10.58
C ASP A 151 0.39 -5.54 11.17
N LEU A 152 1.11 -5.23 12.24
CA LEU A 152 1.05 -3.90 12.85
C LEU A 152 1.66 -2.81 11.98
N HIS A 153 2.69 -3.12 11.20
CA HIS A 153 3.33 -2.18 10.26
C HIS A 153 3.58 -0.79 10.87
N LEU A 154 4.27 -0.74 12.01
CA LEU A 154 4.44 0.45 12.85
C LEU A 154 4.96 1.68 12.11
N GLY A 155 5.81 1.48 11.09
CA GLY A 155 6.28 2.56 10.22
C GLY A 155 5.18 3.23 9.37
N SER A 156 3.94 2.73 9.40
CA SER A 156 2.80 3.35 8.72
C SER A 156 2.15 4.47 9.53
N PHE A 157 2.38 4.50 10.83
CA PHE A 157 1.77 5.47 11.72
C PHE A 157 2.71 6.65 12.01
N PRO A 158 2.21 7.91 12.08
CA PRO A 158 2.95 9.03 12.62
C PRO A 158 3.28 8.79 14.10
N GLU A 159 4.41 9.31 14.57
CA GLU A 159 4.74 9.30 15.99
C GLU A 159 3.63 9.95 16.81
N GLY A 160 3.30 9.37 17.96
CA GLY A 160 2.21 9.84 18.82
C GLY A 160 0.81 9.46 18.34
N ASN A 161 0.68 8.56 17.37
CA ASN A 161 -0.64 8.09 16.93
C ASN A 161 -1.24 7.11 17.96
N ASP A 162 -2.49 7.37 18.35
CA ASP A 162 -3.23 6.59 19.35
C ASP A 162 -3.66 5.20 18.88
N PHE A 163 -3.44 4.85 17.62
CA PHE A 163 -3.94 3.59 17.06
C PHE A 163 -3.28 2.38 17.73
N ILE A 164 -1.96 2.44 17.96
CA ILE A 164 -1.23 1.34 18.60
C ILE A 164 -1.66 1.18 20.07
N GLN A 165 -1.93 2.29 20.76
CA GLN A 165 -2.51 2.22 22.11
C GLN A 165 -3.88 1.52 22.08
N LYS A 166 -4.76 1.84 21.11
CA LYS A 166 -6.04 1.15 20.96
C LYS A 166 -5.90 -0.34 20.68
N VAL A 167 -4.87 -0.74 19.92
CA VAL A 167 -4.56 -2.17 19.69
C VAL A 167 -4.18 -2.85 21.01
N VAL A 168 -3.30 -2.23 21.79
CA VAL A 168 -2.85 -2.75 23.09
C VAL A 168 -4.00 -2.84 24.09
N ASP A 169 -4.80 -1.76 24.22
CA ASP A 169 -5.97 -1.72 25.10
C ASP A 169 -6.98 -2.80 24.72
N ARG A 170 -7.20 -2.97 23.39
CA ARG A 170 -8.10 -4.00 22.89
C ARG A 170 -7.57 -5.40 23.15
N ALA A 171 -6.28 -5.63 22.93
CA ALA A 171 -5.64 -6.92 23.17
C ALA A 171 -5.71 -7.31 24.66
N ASN A 172 -5.41 -6.35 25.55
CA ASN A 172 -5.48 -6.56 26.99
C ASN A 172 -6.94 -6.76 27.50
N GLY A 173 -7.91 -6.25 26.75
CA GLY A 173 -9.33 -6.45 27.03
C GLY A 173 -9.90 -7.79 26.55
N GLU A 174 -9.15 -8.56 25.76
CA GLU A 174 -9.53 -9.93 25.37
C GLU A 174 -8.96 -10.89 26.42
N ASP A 175 -9.85 -11.73 26.97
CA ASP A 175 -9.47 -12.77 27.91
C ASP A 175 -8.75 -13.90 27.15
N CYS A 176 -7.43 -14.02 27.32
CA CYS A 176 -6.60 -15.02 26.62
C CYS A 176 -5.61 -15.69 27.55
N ASP A 177 -5.31 -16.96 27.27
CA ASP A 177 -4.31 -17.75 27.99
C ASP A 177 -2.92 -17.59 27.41
N MET A 178 -2.83 -17.15 26.16
CA MET A 178 -1.55 -16.88 25.48
C MET A 178 -1.74 -15.82 24.41
N MET A 179 -0.76 -14.92 24.29
CA MET A 179 -0.67 -13.93 23.24
C MET A 179 0.48 -14.26 22.28
N LEU A 180 0.18 -14.29 20.99
CA LEU A 180 1.13 -14.58 19.91
C LEU A 180 1.29 -13.37 18.99
N PHE A 181 2.54 -13.05 18.70
CA PHE A 181 2.85 -12.11 17.63
C PHE A 181 3.43 -12.86 16.42
N THR A 182 2.75 -12.80 15.27
CA THR A 182 3.06 -13.67 14.13
C THR A 182 3.66 -12.96 12.93
N GLY A 183 4.14 -11.73 13.09
CA GLY A 183 4.95 -11.05 12.07
C GLY A 183 4.45 -9.68 11.64
N ASP A 184 5.20 -9.09 10.72
CA ASP A 184 4.97 -7.79 10.09
C ASP A 184 4.77 -6.63 11.09
N LEU A 185 5.65 -6.60 12.11
CA LEU A 185 5.70 -5.53 13.10
C LEU A 185 6.10 -4.19 12.50
N VAL A 186 7.05 -4.21 11.58
CA VAL A 186 7.66 -3.03 10.96
C VAL A 186 7.55 -3.08 9.43
N ASN A 187 7.66 -1.93 8.77
CA ASN A 187 7.63 -1.86 7.31
C ASN A 187 9.02 -2.06 6.69
N ASN A 188 10.07 -1.43 7.26
CA ASN A 188 11.38 -1.37 6.64
C ASN A 188 12.54 -1.51 7.63
N SER A 189 12.40 -1.05 8.86
CA SER A 189 13.51 -0.96 9.82
C SER A 189 13.06 -1.25 11.24
N ALA A 190 13.90 -1.92 12.01
CA ALA A 190 13.67 -2.16 13.43
C ALA A 190 13.52 -0.86 14.25
N THR A 191 14.11 0.24 13.80
CA THR A 191 13.98 1.57 14.45
C THR A 191 12.55 2.10 14.46
N GLU A 192 11.66 1.57 13.63
CA GLU A 192 10.24 1.94 13.61
C GLU A 192 9.48 1.49 14.87
N VAL A 193 10.06 0.58 15.65
CA VAL A 193 9.50 0.10 16.93
C VAL A 193 9.77 1.08 18.07
N GLU A 194 10.88 1.81 18.01
CA GLU A 194 11.36 2.64 19.14
C GLU A 194 10.30 3.59 19.71
N PRO A 195 9.53 4.35 18.90
CA PRO A 195 8.49 5.24 19.41
C PRO A 195 7.34 4.52 20.12
N TYR A 196 7.17 3.22 19.88
CA TYR A 196 6.04 2.42 20.38
C TYR A 196 6.42 1.44 21.47
N LEU A 197 7.70 1.35 21.87
CA LEU A 197 8.16 0.41 22.89
C LEU A 197 7.40 0.56 24.21
N SER A 198 7.16 1.79 24.65
CA SER A 198 6.42 2.08 25.89
C SER A 198 4.96 1.63 25.83
N VAL A 199 4.35 1.68 24.64
CA VAL A 199 2.97 1.25 24.43
C VAL A 199 2.91 -0.27 24.32
N LEU A 200 3.78 -0.88 23.52
CA LEU A 200 3.83 -2.33 23.32
C LEU A 200 4.21 -3.09 24.62
N SER A 201 5.02 -2.46 25.50
CA SER A 201 5.35 -3.06 26.81
C SER A 201 4.16 -3.14 27.76
N GLN A 202 3.01 -2.53 27.45
CA GLN A 202 1.78 -2.64 28.22
C GLN A 202 0.93 -3.87 27.83
N LEU A 203 1.33 -4.64 26.81
CA LEU A 203 0.69 -5.90 26.49
C LEU A 203 0.83 -6.89 27.67
N GLN A 204 -0.29 -7.46 28.09
CA GLN A 204 -0.38 -8.38 29.22
C GLN A 204 -0.94 -9.72 28.73
N ALA A 205 -0.20 -10.78 29.01
CA ALA A 205 -0.67 -12.16 28.89
C ALA A 205 -0.24 -12.93 30.15
N PRO A 206 -1.03 -13.94 30.57
CA PRO A 206 -0.66 -14.81 31.67
C PRO A 206 0.68 -15.50 31.48
#